data_7984ea724854eaf08504268e8a740249
#
_entry.id   7984ea724854eaf08504268e8a740249
#
_cell.length_a   1.000
_cell.length_b   1.000
_cell.length_c   1.000
_cell.angle_alpha   90.00
_cell.angle_beta   90.00
_cell.angle_gamma   90.00
#
_symmetry.space_group_name_H-M   'P 1'
#
loop_
_entity.id
_entity.type
_entity.pdbx_description
1 polymer ?
#
loop_
_entity_poly.entity_id
_entity_poly.type
_entity_poly.pdbx_seq_one_letter_code
_entity_poly.pdbx_strand_id
1 'polypeptide(L)'
;MLTTMVPLQLPLDASPLQIVWFCLIALLWTGFFFLEGFDFGVAMLYPVLGRDPRQRRVMINTIGPVWDGNEVWLLTAGGAMFAAFPGWYATLFSALYLPLFLVLAGLIARGVSFEYRAKMPDDRWRNTFDACASAGSFIVSLVLGIGFANLVRGLPVAPDTSAAFGAPNLFTGGFWSLFNPFSLLGGVLFILLFCTHGAVFLALKTYGEVRERAMTVLKTLGPLTVAVLAVFVLAACTVHGAAENPYLGAPATVLMWTAGLVAVVALTVAVLAQRAERNGRAFLFTGLTIIAFFVMVFTKLYGTLGFVSADPANPITMVNASSSPHTLRLMTIFAGCIVPVVLGYQIWSYWIFRRRISSRELPEHEEEPNEVPATTWT
;
A
#
# COMPACT_ATOMS: atom_id res chain seq x y z
N MET A 1 31.28 -0.07 31.21
CA MET A 1 31.90 -0.78 30.10
C MET A 1 30.76 -1.45 29.34
N LEU A 2 30.12 -0.72 28.39
CA LEU A 2 29.08 -1.24 27.52
C LEU A 2 29.77 -2.02 26.42
N THR A 3 29.84 -3.33 26.58
CA THR A 3 30.26 -4.23 25.50
C THR A 3 29.18 -4.14 24.42
N THR A 4 29.41 -3.38 23.37
CA THR A 4 28.63 -3.45 22.15
C THR A 4 28.83 -4.85 21.59
N MET A 5 27.91 -5.77 21.91
CA MET A 5 27.82 -7.03 21.22
C MET A 5 27.48 -6.69 19.77
N VAL A 6 28.44 -6.82 18.86
CA VAL A 6 28.20 -6.85 17.44
C VAL A 6 27.28 -8.06 17.22
N PRO A 7 26.03 -7.90 16.73
CA PRO A 7 25.16 -9.03 16.51
C PRO A 7 25.86 -10.02 15.56
N LEU A 8 25.92 -11.27 15.96
CA LEU A 8 26.49 -12.35 15.16
C LEU A 8 25.67 -12.43 13.86
N GLN A 9 26.28 -12.06 12.75
CA GLN A 9 25.60 -12.21 11.45
C GLN A 9 25.47 -13.70 11.14
N LEU A 10 24.22 -14.17 11.03
CA LEU A 10 23.96 -15.53 10.59
C LEU A 10 24.04 -15.56 9.05
N PRO A 11 24.75 -16.54 8.47
CA PRO A 11 24.73 -16.72 7.03
C PRO A 11 23.32 -17.10 6.56
N LEU A 12 22.80 -16.41 5.56
CA LEU A 12 21.56 -16.77 4.90
C LEU A 12 21.90 -17.38 3.54
N ASP A 13 21.90 -18.73 3.46
CA ASP A 13 22.19 -19.48 2.23
C ASP A 13 20.99 -19.42 1.25
N ALA A 14 20.58 -18.21 0.91
CA ALA A 14 19.50 -17.99 -0.04
C ALA A 14 19.99 -18.16 -1.47
N SER A 15 19.28 -18.95 -2.26
CA SER A 15 19.55 -19.10 -3.71
C SER A 15 19.24 -17.80 -4.46
N PRO A 16 19.89 -17.55 -5.62
CA PRO A 16 19.59 -16.36 -6.44
C PRO A 16 18.11 -16.23 -6.81
N LEU A 17 17.39 -17.33 -7.04
CA LEU A 17 15.96 -17.29 -7.34
C LEU A 17 15.11 -16.86 -6.15
N GLN A 18 15.46 -17.26 -4.93
CA GLN A 18 14.78 -16.82 -3.72
C GLN A 18 14.95 -15.31 -3.54
N ILE A 19 16.16 -14.78 -3.74
CA ILE A 19 16.42 -13.33 -3.66
C ILE A 19 15.62 -12.58 -4.74
N VAL A 20 15.65 -13.06 -5.99
CA VAL A 20 14.88 -12.45 -7.09
C VAL A 20 13.39 -12.40 -6.78
N TRP A 21 12.81 -13.51 -6.30
CA TRP A 21 11.38 -13.54 -5.98
C TRP A 21 11.02 -12.68 -4.75
N PHE A 22 11.89 -12.59 -3.76
CA PHE A 22 11.71 -11.65 -2.66
C PHE A 22 11.68 -10.20 -3.17
N CYS A 23 12.62 -9.84 -4.05
CA CYS A 23 12.66 -8.49 -4.66
C CYS A 23 11.45 -8.24 -5.58
N LEU A 24 10.99 -9.23 -6.34
CA LEU A 24 9.78 -9.11 -7.17
C LEU A 24 8.52 -8.90 -6.33
N ILE A 25 8.37 -9.61 -5.20
CA ILE A 25 7.26 -9.40 -4.26
C ILE A 25 7.34 -8.00 -3.65
N ALA A 26 8.55 -7.56 -3.26
CA ALA A 26 8.76 -6.19 -2.78
C ALA A 26 8.35 -5.14 -3.82
N LEU A 27 8.69 -5.37 -5.09
CA LEU A 27 8.29 -4.52 -6.22
C LEU A 27 6.77 -4.50 -6.41
N LEU A 28 6.11 -5.66 -6.35
CA LEU A 28 4.65 -5.76 -6.49
C LEU A 28 3.91 -5.01 -5.38
N TRP A 29 4.31 -5.17 -4.11
CA TRP A 29 3.77 -4.39 -3.01
C TRP A 29 4.03 -2.90 -3.15
N THR A 30 5.24 -2.52 -3.56
CA THR A 30 5.60 -1.12 -3.81
C THR A 30 4.74 -0.54 -4.93
N GLY A 31 4.53 -1.28 -6.02
CA GLY A 31 3.67 -0.91 -7.13
C GLY A 31 2.21 -0.73 -6.70
N PHE A 32 1.69 -1.66 -5.88
CA PHE A 32 0.37 -1.52 -5.28
C PHE A 32 0.23 -0.20 -4.50
N PHE A 33 1.12 0.08 -3.57
CA PHE A 33 1.01 1.29 -2.75
C PHE A 33 1.30 2.58 -3.52
N PHE A 34 2.08 2.52 -4.60
CA PHE A 34 2.28 3.65 -5.48
C PHE A 34 1.03 3.96 -6.31
N LEU A 35 0.41 2.93 -6.89
CA LEU A 35 -0.74 3.08 -7.79
C LEU A 35 -2.04 3.25 -7.00
N GLU A 36 -2.32 2.35 -6.10
CA GLU A 36 -3.55 2.34 -5.30
C GLU A 36 -3.53 3.39 -4.18
N GLY A 37 -2.34 3.81 -3.73
CA GLY A 37 -2.20 4.81 -2.67
C GLY A 37 -2.83 6.16 -3.02
N PHE A 38 -2.74 6.64 -4.26
CA PHE A 38 -3.45 7.85 -4.64
C PHE A 38 -4.96 7.63 -4.79
N ASP A 39 -5.42 6.44 -5.18
CA ASP A 39 -6.84 6.11 -5.26
C ASP A 39 -7.49 6.11 -3.87
N PHE A 40 -6.84 5.48 -2.88
CA PHE A 40 -7.27 5.58 -1.48
C PHE A 40 -7.29 7.03 -1.00
N GLY A 41 -6.24 7.78 -1.31
CA GLY A 41 -6.13 9.19 -0.92
C GLY A 41 -7.25 10.05 -1.51
N VAL A 42 -7.56 9.87 -2.80
CA VAL A 42 -8.66 10.57 -3.46
C VAL A 42 -9.99 10.24 -2.79
N ALA A 43 -10.28 8.96 -2.53
CA ALA A 43 -11.52 8.54 -1.89
C ALA A 43 -11.65 9.05 -0.44
N MET A 44 -10.58 9.01 0.35
CA MET A 44 -10.56 9.58 1.71
C MET A 44 -10.81 11.09 1.73
N LEU A 45 -10.43 11.78 0.66
CA LEU A 45 -10.58 13.24 0.55
C LEU A 45 -11.95 13.69 0.01
N TYR A 46 -12.85 12.77 -0.40
CA TYR A 46 -14.19 13.15 -0.87
C TYR A 46 -14.96 14.08 0.08
N PRO A 47 -15.03 13.79 1.40
CA PRO A 47 -15.78 14.65 2.32
C PRO A 47 -15.16 16.04 2.49
N VAL A 48 -13.84 16.17 2.28
CA VAL A 48 -13.07 17.39 2.51
C VAL A 48 -13.05 18.29 1.27
N LEU A 49 -12.83 17.70 0.09
CA LEU A 49 -12.59 18.44 -1.16
C LEU A 49 -13.85 18.56 -2.02
N GLY A 50 -14.72 17.54 -2.01
CA GLY A 50 -15.94 17.49 -2.82
C GLY A 50 -17.15 18.05 -2.08
N ARG A 51 -17.39 19.37 -2.16
CA ARG A 51 -18.51 20.05 -1.47
C ARG A 51 -19.87 19.84 -2.12
N ASP A 52 -19.86 19.55 -3.42
CA ASP A 52 -21.07 19.27 -4.17
C ASP A 52 -20.95 17.97 -4.99
N PRO A 53 -22.06 17.38 -5.47
CA PRO A 53 -22.07 16.13 -6.22
C PRO A 53 -21.21 16.17 -7.48
N ARG A 54 -21.13 17.31 -8.20
CA ARG A 54 -20.33 17.47 -9.40
C ARG A 54 -18.83 17.40 -9.11
N GLN A 55 -18.38 18.07 -8.04
CA GLN A 55 -16.97 18.02 -7.61
C GLN A 55 -16.56 16.61 -7.23
N ARG A 56 -17.40 15.88 -6.48
CA ARG A 56 -17.15 14.47 -6.14
C ARG A 56 -17.08 13.58 -7.39
N ARG A 57 -17.95 13.84 -8.38
CA ARG A 57 -17.89 13.15 -9.69
C ARG A 57 -16.59 13.43 -10.41
N VAL A 58 -16.07 14.67 -10.41
CA VAL A 58 -14.75 14.99 -10.95
C VAL A 58 -13.68 14.17 -10.25
N MET A 59 -13.70 14.11 -8.92
CA MET A 59 -12.72 13.34 -8.15
C MET A 59 -12.77 11.84 -8.52
N ILE A 60 -13.95 11.25 -8.56
CA ILE A 60 -14.14 9.84 -8.96
C ILE A 60 -13.63 9.61 -10.38
N ASN A 61 -13.96 10.48 -11.32
CA ASN A 61 -13.54 10.34 -12.72
C ASN A 61 -12.02 10.46 -12.91
N THR A 62 -11.25 11.00 -11.94
CA THR A 62 -9.79 10.99 -12.01
C THR A 62 -9.20 9.60 -11.81
N ILE A 63 -9.85 8.78 -10.99
CA ILE A 63 -9.40 7.42 -10.63
C ILE A 63 -10.20 6.33 -11.35
N GLY A 64 -11.44 6.61 -11.76
CA GLY A 64 -12.36 5.66 -12.36
C GLY A 64 -11.78 4.78 -13.47
N PRO A 65 -10.98 5.32 -14.40
CA PRO A 65 -10.39 4.50 -15.47
C PRO A 65 -9.25 3.58 -15.04
N VAL A 66 -8.71 3.70 -13.81
CA VAL A 66 -7.46 3.04 -13.41
C VAL A 66 -7.54 2.28 -12.09
N TRP A 67 -8.49 2.59 -11.19
CA TRP A 67 -8.56 2.02 -9.83
C TRP A 67 -8.61 0.48 -9.82
N ASP A 68 -9.42 -0.14 -10.68
CA ASP A 68 -9.55 -1.58 -10.77
C ASP A 68 -8.23 -2.25 -11.18
N GLY A 69 -7.56 -1.69 -12.20
CA GLY A 69 -6.24 -2.13 -12.63
C GLY A 69 -5.15 -1.92 -11.56
N ASN A 70 -5.27 -0.91 -10.71
CA ASN A 70 -4.36 -0.66 -9.60
C ASN A 70 -4.57 -1.67 -8.45
N GLU A 71 -5.83 -2.01 -8.14
CA GLU A 71 -6.18 -2.99 -7.11
C GLU A 71 -5.65 -4.40 -7.41
N VAL A 72 -5.55 -4.77 -8.70
CA VAL A 72 -4.99 -6.07 -9.13
C VAL A 72 -3.55 -6.28 -8.67
N TRP A 73 -2.78 -5.22 -8.42
CA TRP A 73 -1.41 -5.35 -7.89
C TRP A 73 -1.38 -6.00 -6.50
N LEU A 74 -2.40 -5.77 -5.65
CA LEU A 74 -2.54 -6.45 -4.37
C LEU A 74 -2.72 -7.96 -4.54
N LEU A 75 -3.63 -8.34 -5.45
CA LEU A 75 -3.88 -9.76 -5.75
C LEU A 75 -2.64 -10.43 -6.32
N THR A 76 -1.94 -9.73 -7.20
CA THR A 76 -0.70 -10.22 -7.81
C THR A 76 0.42 -10.37 -6.76
N ALA A 77 0.57 -9.40 -5.84
CA ALA A 77 1.54 -9.47 -4.76
C ALA A 77 1.25 -10.65 -3.81
N GLY A 78 -0.01 -10.81 -3.39
CA GLY A 78 -0.44 -11.93 -2.55
C GLY A 78 -0.30 -13.28 -3.26
N GLY A 79 -0.69 -13.38 -4.52
CA GLY A 79 -0.56 -14.59 -5.33
C GLY A 79 0.90 -14.98 -5.58
N ALA A 80 1.76 -14.01 -5.89
CA ALA A 80 3.20 -14.23 -6.05
C ALA A 80 3.85 -14.68 -4.74
N MET A 81 3.44 -14.09 -3.61
CA MET A 81 3.90 -14.50 -2.29
C MET A 81 3.45 -15.93 -1.96
N PHE A 82 2.19 -16.27 -2.22
CA PHE A 82 1.67 -17.64 -2.04
C PHE A 82 2.46 -18.66 -2.87
N ALA A 83 2.74 -18.36 -4.12
CA ALA A 83 3.41 -19.29 -5.02
C ALA A 83 4.92 -19.39 -4.77
N ALA A 84 5.63 -18.27 -4.50
CA ALA A 84 7.07 -18.26 -4.31
C ALA A 84 7.50 -18.57 -2.85
N PHE A 85 6.72 -18.11 -1.88
CA PHE A 85 6.99 -18.29 -0.44
C PHE A 85 5.73 -18.72 0.32
N PRO A 86 5.25 -19.96 0.09
CA PRO A 86 4.02 -20.45 0.73
C PRO A 86 4.08 -20.39 2.26
N GLY A 87 5.23 -20.63 2.87
CA GLY A 87 5.43 -20.49 4.30
C GLY A 87 5.25 -19.04 4.80
N TRP A 88 5.75 -18.07 4.04
CA TRP A 88 5.54 -16.65 4.34
C TRP A 88 4.06 -16.28 4.24
N TYR A 89 3.42 -16.64 3.14
CA TYR A 89 2.01 -16.38 2.92
C TYR A 89 1.14 -16.98 4.02
N ALA A 90 1.30 -18.27 4.30
CA ALA A 90 0.49 -18.97 5.29
C ALA A 90 0.64 -18.37 6.70
N THR A 91 1.87 -18.09 7.14
CA THR A 91 2.14 -17.49 8.44
C THR A 91 1.59 -16.07 8.54
N LEU A 92 1.78 -15.23 7.51
CA LEU A 92 1.31 -13.85 7.49
C LEU A 92 -0.22 -13.76 7.48
N PHE A 93 -0.87 -14.53 6.59
CA PHE A 93 -2.33 -14.49 6.47
C PHE A 93 -3.02 -15.11 7.68
N SER A 94 -2.40 -16.08 8.33
CA SER A 94 -2.88 -16.60 9.63
C SER A 94 -2.73 -15.56 10.74
N ALA A 95 -1.56 -14.93 10.85
CA ALA A 95 -1.27 -13.92 11.86
C ALA A 95 -2.15 -12.68 11.76
N LEU A 96 -2.41 -12.23 10.53
CA LEU A 96 -3.19 -11.03 10.22
C LEU A 96 -4.60 -11.36 9.70
N TYR A 97 -5.17 -12.53 10.02
CA TYR A 97 -6.46 -12.98 9.48
C TYR A 97 -7.57 -11.93 9.64
N LEU A 98 -7.82 -11.46 10.86
CA LEU A 98 -8.87 -10.46 11.13
C LEU A 98 -8.53 -9.08 10.49
N PRO A 99 -7.32 -8.54 10.59
CA PRO A 99 -6.94 -7.34 9.84
C PRO A 99 -7.13 -7.47 8.33
N LEU A 100 -6.71 -8.58 7.72
CA LEU A 100 -6.86 -8.79 6.28
C LEU A 100 -8.32 -8.96 5.87
N PHE A 101 -9.15 -9.56 6.74
CA PHE A 101 -10.61 -9.60 6.53
C PHE A 101 -11.22 -8.18 6.52
N LEU A 102 -10.77 -7.28 7.41
CA LEU A 102 -11.19 -5.88 7.40
C LEU A 102 -10.70 -5.14 6.14
N VAL A 103 -9.48 -5.43 5.67
CA VAL A 103 -8.98 -4.91 4.39
C VAL A 103 -9.92 -5.35 3.25
N LEU A 104 -10.23 -6.64 3.16
CA LEU A 104 -11.13 -7.17 2.13
C LEU A 104 -12.52 -6.52 2.20
N ALA A 105 -13.10 -6.39 3.39
CA ALA A 105 -14.40 -5.73 3.57
C ALA A 105 -14.35 -4.24 3.13
N GLY A 106 -13.26 -3.54 3.44
CA GLY A 106 -13.03 -2.16 3.02
C GLY A 106 -12.89 -2.02 1.50
N LEU A 107 -12.16 -2.93 0.84
CA LEU A 107 -12.03 -2.96 -0.61
C LEU A 107 -13.37 -3.25 -1.31
N ILE A 108 -14.15 -4.22 -0.80
CA ILE A 108 -15.49 -4.51 -1.31
C ILE A 108 -16.41 -3.30 -1.19
N ALA A 109 -16.45 -2.66 0.00
CA ALA A 109 -17.29 -1.48 0.23
C ALA A 109 -16.92 -0.34 -0.73
N ARG A 110 -15.62 -0.12 -0.95
CA ARG A 110 -15.10 0.89 -1.88
C ARG A 110 -15.42 0.55 -3.33
N GLY A 111 -15.12 -0.67 -3.81
CA GLY A 111 -15.34 -1.08 -5.19
C GLY A 111 -16.82 -1.03 -5.57
N VAL A 112 -17.71 -1.56 -4.71
CA VAL A 112 -19.16 -1.46 -4.89
C VAL A 112 -19.59 0.01 -4.96
N SER A 113 -18.98 0.89 -4.17
CA SER A 113 -19.34 2.32 -4.14
C SER A 113 -19.07 3.02 -5.47
N PHE A 114 -17.97 2.73 -6.14
CA PHE A 114 -17.66 3.35 -7.43
C PHE A 114 -18.65 2.96 -8.52
N GLU A 115 -19.08 1.69 -8.53
CA GLU A 115 -19.99 1.14 -9.54
C GLU A 115 -21.46 1.55 -9.31
N TYR A 116 -21.89 1.61 -8.05
CA TYR A 116 -23.31 1.77 -7.72
C TYR A 116 -23.73 3.20 -7.41
N ARG A 117 -22.77 4.10 -7.11
CA ARG A 117 -23.05 5.49 -6.78
C ARG A 117 -23.94 6.20 -7.80
N ALA A 118 -23.71 5.97 -9.08
CA ALA A 118 -24.42 6.62 -10.18
C ALA A 118 -25.72 5.92 -10.62
N LYS A 119 -26.08 4.79 -9.99
CA LYS A 119 -27.25 3.99 -10.40
C LYS A 119 -28.59 4.61 -10.00
N MET A 120 -28.61 5.50 -9.01
CA MET A 120 -29.82 6.17 -8.57
C MET A 120 -29.58 7.70 -8.45
N PRO A 121 -30.56 8.52 -8.82
CA PRO A 121 -30.45 9.98 -8.77
C PRO A 121 -30.62 10.56 -7.34
N ASP A 122 -30.91 9.73 -6.34
CA ASP A 122 -31.13 10.16 -4.96
C ASP A 122 -29.82 10.58 -4.27
N ASP A 123 -29.83 11.74 -3.63
CA ASP A 123 -28.68 12.30 -2.92
C ASP A 123 -28.31 11.49 -1.68
N ARG A 124 -29.29 10.85 -1.01
CA ARG A 124 -28.99 9.94 0.12
C ARG A 124 -28.22 8.73 -0.34
N TRP A 125 -28.61 8.16 -1.49
CA TRP A 125 -27.92 7.06 -2.14
C TRP A 125 -26.47 7.44 -2.46
N ARG A 126 -26.26 8.54 -3.17
CA ARG A 126 -24.94 9.04 -3.55
C ARG A 126 -24.06 9.31 -2.32
N ASN A 127 -24.60 9.98 -1.30
CA ASN A 127 -23.86 10.27 -0.08
C ASN A 127 -23.49 9.01 0.72
N THR A 128 -24.34 7.99 0.72
CA THR A 128 -24.04 6.69 1.35
C THR A 128 -22.86 6.02 0.68
N PHE A 129 -22.85 5.93 -0.66
CA PHE A 129 -21.73 5.34 -1.39
C PHE A 129 -20.45 6.19 -1.31
N ASP A 130 -20.56 7.52 -1.29
CA ASP A 130 -19.40 8.40 -1.03
C ASP A 130 -18.80 8.13 0.36
N ALA A 131 -19.64 7.95 1.37
CA ALA A 131 -19.19 7.59 2.73
C ALA A 131 -18.57 6.19 2.79
N CYS A 132 -19.17 5.21 2.09
CA CYS A 132 -18.62 3.83 2.01
C CYS A 132 -17.26 3.81 1.29
N ALA A 133 -17.10 4.54 0.18
CA ALA A 133 -15.83 4.66 -0.52
C ALA A 133 -14.75 5.28 0.36
N SER A 134 -15.08 6.37 1.06
CA SER A 134 -14.16 7.06 1.96
C SER A 134 -13.79 6.22 3.17
N ALA A 135 -14.77 5.62 3.84
CA ALA A 135 -14.55 4.76 5.01
C ALA A 135 -13.79 3.47 4.64
N GLY A 136 -14.14 2.83 3.51
CA GLY A 136 -13.42 1.65 3.00
C GLY A 136 -11.96 1.96 2.75
N SER A 137 -11.67 3.06 2.04
CA SER A 137 -10.28 3.49 1.76
C SER A 137 -9.52 3.84 3.04
N PHE A 138 -10.18 4.47 4.03
CA PHE A 138 -9.58 4.77 5.34
C PHE A 138 -9.23 3.49 6.11
N ILE A 139 -10.16 2.53 6.18
CA ILE A 139 -9.95 1.25 6.87
C ILE A 139 -8.79 0.49 6.23
N VAL A 140 -8.78 0.38 4.91
CA VAL A 140 -7.72 -0.32 4.17
C VAL A 140 -6.36 0.32 4.42
N SER A 141 -6.26 1.66 4.29
CA SER A 141 -5.02 2.40 4.53
C SER A 141 -4.52 2.24 5.96
N LEU A 142 -5.40 2.39 6.95
CA LEU A 142 -5.07 2.24 8.37
C LEU A 142 -4.56 0.83 8.67
N VAL A 143 -5.31 -0.19 8.25
CA VAL A 143 -5.02 -1.58 8.60
C VAL A 143 -3.75 -2.09 7.89
N LEU A 144 -3.54 -1.72 6.62
CA LEU A 144 -2.30 -2.06 5.93
C LEU A 144 -1.09 -1.36 6.54
N GLY A 145 -1.23 -0.10 6.97
CA GLY A 145 -0.18 0.62 7.68
C GLY A 145 0.19 -0.03 9.02
N ILE A 146 -0.82 -0.44 9.80
CA ILE A 146 -0.63 -1.21 11.04
C ILE A 146 0.06 -2.56 10.73
N GLY A 147 -0.38 -3.26 9.69
CA GLY A 147 0.18 -4.55 9.28
C GLY A 147 1.66 -4.46 8.92
N PHE A 148 2.02 -3.53 8.02
CA PHE A 148 3.41 -3.33 7.60
C PHE A 148 4.32 -2.83 8.73
N ALA A 149 3.82 -1.98 9.63
CA ALA A 149 4.57 -1.58 10.82
C ALA A 149 4.83 -2.76 11.77
N ASN A 150 3.86 -3.65 11.95
CA ASN A 150 4.09 -4.89 12.73
C ASN A 150 5.10 -5.82 12.04
N LEU A 151 5.14 -5.89 10.71
CA LEU A 151 6.20 -6.63 9.98
C LEU A 151 7.58 -6.01 10.22
N VAL A 152 7.69 -4.68 10.21
CA VAL A 152 8.95 -3.97 10.53
C VAL A 152 9.39 -4.24 11.97
N ARG A 153 8.46 -4.23 12.92
CA ARG A 153 8.70 -4.55 14.32
C ARG A 153 9.08 -6.02 14.50
N GLY A 154 8.57 -6.91 13.67
CA GLY A 154 8.65 -8.35 13.78
C GLY A 154 7.43 -8.94 14.51
N LEU A 155 6.65 -9.73 13.80
CA LEU A 155 5.52 -10.46 14.35
C LEU A 155 6.04 -11.70 15.12
N PRO A 156 5.67 -11.86 16.40
CA PRO A 156 6.09 -13.03 17.20
C PRO A 156 5.33 -14.28 16.72
N VAL A 157 6.09 -15.31 16.34
CA VAL A 157 5.55 -16.58 15.85
C VAL A 157 6.23 -17.76 16.54
N ALA A 158 5.49 -18.87 16.67
CA ALA A 158 6.02 -20.14 17.18
C ALA A 158 5.65 -21.28 16.21
N PRO A 159 6.47 -22.35 16.11
CA PRO A 159 6.13 -23.51 15.32
C PRO A 159 4.79 -24.12 15.76
N ASP A 160 3.91 -24.41 14.81
CA ASP A 160 2.68 -25.14 15.08
C ASP A 160 2.98 -26.66 15.11
N THR A 161 3.11 -27.21 16.31
CA THR A 161 3.36 -28.64 16.50
C THR A 161 2.10 -29.50 16.29
N SER A 162 0.91 -28.88 16.13
CA SER A 162 -0.37 -29.59 16.01
C SER A 162 -0.78 -29.86 14.55
N ALA A 163 -0.16 -29.22 13.58
CA ALA A 163 -0.56 -29.34 12.18
C ALA A 163 0.10 -30.52 11.46
N ALA A 164 -0.71 -31.31 10.79
CA ALA A 164 -0.31 -32.56 10.16
C ALA A 164 0.55 -32.42 8.89
N PHE A 165 0.68 -31.22 8.32
CA PHE A 165 1.41 -30.97 7.08
C PHE A 165 2.20 -29.66 7.16
N GLY A 166 3.47 -29.73 7.56
CA GLY A 166 4.42 -28.62 7.45
C GLY A 166 3.83 -27.28 7.89
N ALA A 167 3.43 -27.19 9.14
CA ALA A 167 2.55 -26.17 9.66
C ALA A 167 3.06 -24.77 9.48
N PRO A 168 2.22 -23.80 9.16
CA PRO A 168 2.55 -22.41 9.33
C PRO A 168 2.87 -22.14 10.79
N ASN A 169 3.86 -21.27 11.02
CA ASN A 169 4.08 -20.77 12.37
C ASN A 169 2.83 -20.03 12.87
N LEU A 170 2.43 -20.31 14.12
CA LEU A 170 1.31 -19.63 14.77
C LEU A 170 1.74 -18.28 15.29
N PHE A 171 0.91 -17.26 15.08
CA PHE A 171 1.07 -15.96 15.73
C PHE A 171 0.77 -16.07 17.23
N THR A 172 1.73 -15.69 18.05
CA THR A 172 1.64 -15.83 19.52
C THR A 172 1.18 -14.56 20.25
N GLY A 173 1.14 -13.41 19.52
CA GLY A 173 0.88 -12.11 20.13
C GLY A 173 -0.59 -11.79 20.43
N GLY A 174 -1.55 -12.48 19.83
CA GLY A 174 -2.97 -12.15 19.91
C GLY A 174 -3.36 -10.86 19.17
N PHE A 175 -4.65 -10.71 18.85
CA PHE A 175 -5.18 -9.63 18.01
C PHE A 175 -4.82 -8.23 18.53
N TRP A 176 -5.00 -7.97 19.84
CA TRP A 176 -4.78 -6.64 20.41
C TRP A 176 -3.31 -6.21 20.44
N SER A 177 -2.37 -7.14 20.40
CA SER A 177 -0.94 -6.82 20.35
C SER A 177 -0.52 -6.17 19.04
N LEU A 178 -1.35 -6.29 17.99
CA LEU A 178 -1.14 -5.62 16.72
C LEU A 178 -1.32 -4.08 16.80
N PHE A 179 -2.06 -3.59 17.81
CA PHE A 179 -2.36 -2.16 18.00
C PHE A 179 -1.39 -1.50 18.98
N ASN A 180 -0.11 -1.77 18.85
CA ASN A 180 0.93 -1.11 19.63
C ASN A 180 1.23 0.32 19.10
N PRO A 181 1.89 1.20 19.89
CA PRO A 181 2.14 2.59 19.49
C PRO A 181 2.88 2.74 18.14
N PHE A 182 3.85 1.85 17.86
CA PHE A 182 4.59 1.89 16.61
C PHE A 182 3.72 1.49 15.40
N SER A 183 2.89 0.47 15.57
CA SER A 183 1.99 0.05 14.49
C SER A 183 0.87 1.07 14.24
N LEU A 184 0.35 1.72 15.28
CA LEU A 184 -0.60 2.82 15.14
C LEU A 184 0.04 4.01 14.41
N LEU A 185 1.30 4.33 14.69
CA LEU A 185 2.06 5.34 13.96
C LEU A 185 2.16 4.98 12.46
N GLY A 186 2.38 3.70 12.13
CA GLY A 186 2.36 3.20 10.74
C GLY A 186 1.00 3.36 10.08
N GLY A 187 -0.08 3.06 10.78
CA GLY A 187 -1.44 3.27 10.29
C GLY A 187 -1.74 4.75 9.99
N VAL A 188 -1.38 5.65 10.92
CA VAL A 188 -1.51 7.10 10.72
C VAL A 188 -0.65 7.58 9.56
N LEU A 189 0.58 7.07 9.44
CA LEU A 189 1.47 7.40 8.32
C LEU A 189 0.83 7.03 6.98
N PHE A 190 0.24 5.84 6.83
CA PHE A 190 -0.37 5.43 5.56
C PHE A 190 -1.55 6.31 5.19
N ILE A 191 -2.43 6.65 6.16
CA ILE A 191 -3.53 7.58 5.91
C ILE A 191 -2.99 8.92 5.41
N LEU A 192 -2.03 9.53 6.12
CA LEU A 192 -1.47 10.83 5.76
C LEU A 192 -0.72 10.78 4.43
N LEU A 193 0.07 9.74 4.20
CA LEU A 193 0.85 9.57 2.97
C LEU A 193 -0.06 9.41 1.75
N PHE A 194 -1.09 8.56 1.85
CA PHE A 194 -2.02 8.35 0.74
C PHE A 194 -2.92 9.56 0.52
N CYS A 195 -3.41 10.23 1.57
CA CYS A 195 -4.09 11.51 1.41
C CYS A 195 -3.20 12.58 0.75
N THR A 196 -1.92 12.64 1.11
CA THR A 196 -0.97 13.57 0.48
C THR A 196 -0.76 13.20 -0.99
N HIS A 197 -0.54 11.92 -1.29
CA HIS A 197 -0.32 11.43 -2.65
C HIS A 197 -1.57 11.63 -3.53
N GLY A 198 -2.77 11.33 -3.00
CA GLY A 198 -4.05 11.56 -3.66
C GLY A 198 -4.36 13.04 -3.88
N ALA A 199 -4.07 13.91 -2.91
CA ALA A 199 -4.24 15.36 -3.08
C ALA A 199 -3.30 15.92 -4.16
N VAL A 200 -2.04 15.45 -4.22
CA VAL A 200 -1.09 15.81 -5.29
C VAL A 200 -1.58 15.30 -6.65
N PHE A 201 -2.13 14.08 -6.70
CA PHE A 201 -2.73 13.52 -7.91
C PHE A 201 -3.93 14.35 -8.38
N LEU A 202 -4.85 14.74 -7.48
CA LEU A 202 -5.97 15.62 -7.81
C LEU A 202 -5.49 16.98 -8.32
N ALA A 203 -4.49 17.59 -7.69
CA ALA A 203 -3.91 18.85 -8.16
C ALA A 203 -3.26 18.72 -9.56
N LEU A 204 -2.76 17.53 -9.90
CA LEU A 204 -2.21 17.21 -11.22
C LEU A 204 -3.30 16.96 -12.27
N LYS A 205 -4.39 16.26 -11.89
CA LYS A 205 -5.40 15.72 -12.83
C LYS A 205 -6.64 16.57 -12.98
N THR A 206 -6.80 17.64 -12.19
CA THR A 206 -7.99 18.49 -12.21
C THR A 206 -7.69 19.95 -12.51
N TYR A 207 -8.75 20.71 -12.83
CA TYR A 207 -8.77 22.16 -12.91
C TYR A 207 -9.81 22.74 -11.94
N GLY A 208 -9.76 24.07 -11.72
CA GLY A 208 -10.75 24.82 -10.93
C GLY A 208 -10.74 24.47 -9.45
N GLU A 209 -11.91 24.49 -8.82
CA GLU A 209 -12.07 24.46 -7.38
C GLU A 209 -11.50 23.20 -6.68
N VAL A 210 -11.64 22.02 -7.29
CA VAL A 210 -11.08 20.77 -6.74
C VAL A 210 -9.57 20.88 -6.64
N ARG A 211 -8.92 21.38 -7.69
CA ARG A 211 -7.47 21.62 -7.70
C ARG A 211 -7.06 22.60 -6.61
N GLU A 212 -7.74 23.75 -6.51
CA GLU A 212 -7.41 24.81 -5.54
C GLU A 212 -7.55 24.31 -4.10
N ARG A 213 -8.60 23.55 -3.80
CA ARG A 213 -8.80 22.95 -2.47
C ARG A 213 -7.75 21.86 -2.18
N ALA A 214 -7.44 21.01 -3.15
CA ALA A 214 -6.36 20.03 -3.01
C ALA A 214 -5.03 20.72 -2.67
N MET A 215 -4.69 21.80 -3.38
CA MET A 215 -3.51 22.59 -3.09
C MET A 215 -3.55 23.28 -1.72
N THR A 216 -4.72 23.69 -1.26
CA THR A 216 -4.90 24.31 0.07
C THR A 216 -4.69 23.29 1.19
N VAL A 217 -5.30 22.10 1.08
CA VAL A 217 -5.14 21.02 2.06
C VAL A 217 -3.68 20.55 2.14
N LEU A 218 -2.99 20.49 1.03
CA LEU A 218 -1.56 20.11 0.98
C LEU A 218 -0.64 21.06 1.74
N LYS A 219 -1.02 22.32 1.96
CA LYS A 219 -0.21 23.28 2.75
C LYS A 219 -0.03 22.81 4.21
N THR A 220 -1.03 22.13 4.77
CA THR A 220 -1.00 21.59 6.13
C THR A 220 -0.68 20.11 6.14
N LEU A 221 -1.33 19.33 5.27
CA LEU A 221 -1.19 17.88 5.20
C LEU A 221 0.25 17.47 4.84
N GLY A 222 0.87 18.12 3.85
CA GLY A 222 2.20 17.79 3.39
C GLY A 222 3.26 17.86 4.51
N PRO A 223 3.44 19.00 5.20
CA PRO A 223 4.40 19.10 6.32
C PRO A 223 4.10 18.13 7.46
N LEU A 224 2.82 17.88 7.78
CA LEU A 224 2.43 16.89 8.79
C LEU A 224 2.88 15.49 8.38
N THR A 225 2.65 15.12 7.12
CA THR A 225 3.09 13.82 6.59
C THR A 225 4.60 13.66 6.63
N VAL A 226 5.37 14.73 6.31
CA VAL A 226 6.84 14.72 6.42
C VAL A 226 7.27 14.46 7.87
N ALA A 227 6.65 15.14 8.84
CA ALA A 227 6.98 14.98 10.26
C ALA A 227 6.69 13.55 10.74
N VAL A 228 5.51 13.01 10.43
CA VAL A 228 5.11 11.64 10.81
C VAL A 228 6.00 10.59 10.12
N LEU A 229 6.32 10.77 8.83
CA LEU A 229 7.24 9.89 8.12
C LEU A 229 8.64 9.91 8.75
N ALA A 230 9.16 11.09 9.10
CA ALA A 230 10.47 11.20 9.74
C ALA A 230 10.51 10.49 11.10
N VAL A 231 9.46 10.64 11.91
CA VAL A 231 9.33 9.94 13.20
C VAL A 231 9.24 8.42 12.98
N PHE A 232 8.46 7.97 12.01
CA PHE A 232 8.35 6.53 11.70
C PHE A 232 9.70 5.97 11.23
N VAL A 233 10.37 6.62 10.28
CA VAL A 233 11.68 6.20 9.76
C VAL A 233 12.71 6.14 10.89
N LEU A 234 12.77 7.16 11.74
CA LEU A 234 13.66 7.18 12.89
C LEU A 234 13.38 5.99 13.82
N ALA A 235 12.11 5.78 14.20
CA ALA A 235 11.73 4.66 15.08
C ALA A 235 12.01 3.30 14.43
N ALA A 236 11.70 3.13 13.13
CA ALA A 236 11.96 1.91 12.38
C ALA A 236 13.45 1.57 12.30
N CYS A 237 14.31 2.58 12.14
CA CYS A 237 15.75 2.39 12.00
C CYS A 237 16.50 2.30 13.34
N THR A 238 15.99 2.89 14.41
CA THR A 238 16.65 2.89 15.73
C THR A 238 16.07 1.85 16.68
N VAL A 239 14.77 1.92 16.96
CA VAL A 239 14.09 1.04 17.94
C VAL A 239 13.87 -0.35 17.36
N HIS A 240 13.49 -0.43 16.08
CA HIS A 240 13.25 -1.69 15.36
C HIS A 240 14.26 -1.92 14.24
N GLY A 241 15.51 -1.48 14.47
CA GLY A 241 16.54 -1.43 13.46
C GLY A 241 17.18 -2.78 13.12
N ALA A 242 18.30 -2.70 12.41
CA ALA A 242 19.04 -3.86 11.91
C ALA A 242 19.54 -4.79 13.03
N ALA A 243 19.74 -4.27 14.24
CA ALA A 243 20.19 -5.08 15.40
C ALA A 243 19.21 -6.21 15.77
N GLU A 244 17.92 -6.07 15.42
CA GLU A 244 16.91 -7.10 15.66
C GLU A 244 16.80 -8.13 14.52
N ASN A 245 17.51 -7.92 13.41
CA ASN A 245 17.50 -8.85 12.27
C ASN A 245 18.92 -9.43 12.06
N PRO A 246 19.14 -10.70 12.43
CA PRO A 246 20.46 -11.32 12.39
C PRO A 246 21.02 -11.52 10.97
N TYR A 247 20.20 -11.36 9.93
CA TYR A 247 20.62 -11.53 8.53
C TYR A 247 21.04 -10.21 7.86
N LEU A 248 20.88 -9.05 8.54
CA LEU A 248 21.26 -7.76 7.98
C LEU A 248 22.72 -7.41 8.28
N GLY A 249 23.55 -7.46 7.25
CA GLY A 249 24.91 -6.95 7.29
C GLY A 249 24.99 -5.42 7.25
N ALA A 250 26.21 -4.90 7.44
CA ALA A 250 26.47 -3.45 7.37
C ALA A 250 25.96 -2.79 6.06
N PRO A 251 26.13 -3.37 4.85
CA PRO A 251 25.61 -2.78 3.61
C PRO A 251 24.07 -2.66 3.61
N ALA A 252 23.35 -3.67 4.09
CA ALA A 252 21.89 -3.65 4.17
C ALA A 252 21.40 -2.64 5.22
N THR A 253 22.10 -2.51 6.34
CA THR A 253 21.84 -1.48 7.34
C THR A 253 21.99 -0.07 6.75
N VAL A 254 23.06 0.17 6.01
CA VAL A 254 23.27 1.44 5.29
C VAL A 254 22.16 1.67 4.27
N LEU A 255 21.76 0.65 3.50
CA LEU A 255 20.64 0.76 2.54
C LEU A 255 19.33 1.12 3.25
N MET A 256 19.03 0.49 4.39
CA MET A 256 17.82 0.78 5.18
C MET A 256 17.78 2.25 5.63
N TRP A 257 18.87 2.77 6.20
CA TRP A 257 18.97 4.16 6.63
C TRP A 257 18.91 5.14 5.45
N THR A 258 19.65 4.88 4.37
CA THR A 258 19.66 5.75 3.19
C THR A 258 18.31 5.78 2.50
N ALA A 259 17.63 4.65 2.36
CA ALA A 259 16.29 4.57 1.78
C ALA A 259 15.26 5.35 2.64
N GLY A 260 15.31 5.20 3.96
CA GLY A 260 14.47 5.99 4.87
C GLY A 260 14.73 7.50 4.77
N LEU A 261 16.00 7.92 4.72
CA LEU A 261 16.37 9.32 4.52
C LEU A 261 15.89 9.84 3.17
N VAL A 262 16.09 9.06 2.09
CA VAL A 262 15.61 9.43 0.74
C VAL A 262 14.08 9.58 0.73
N ALA A 263 13.32 8.74 1.44
CA ALA A 263 11.88 8.87 1.55
C ALA A 263 11.47 10.21 2.19
N VAL A 264 12.11 10.61 3.29
CA VAL A 264 11.82 11.88 3.98
C VAL A 264 12.21 13.08 3.12
N VAL A 265 13.39 13.04 2.49
CA VAL A 265 13.87 14.12 1.60
C VAL A 265 12.96 14.25 0.37
N ALA A 266 12.60 13.13 -0.27
CA ALA A 266 11.71 13.12 -1.42
C ALA A 266 10.35 13.74 -1.10
N LEU A 267 9.74 13.36 0.03
CA LEU A 267 8.47 13.95 0.45
C LEU A 267 8.59 15.45 0.74
N THR A 268 9.69 15.88 1.34
CA THR A 268 9.97 17.30 1.57
C THR A 268 10.06 18.06 0.24
N VAL A 269 10.80 17.50 -0.74
CA VAL A 269 10.88 18.08 -2.10
C VAL A 269 9.52 18.09 -2.78
N ALA A 270 8.70 17.05 -2.60
CA ALA A 270 7.33 17.02 -3.12
C ALA A 270 6.49 18.18 -2.57
N VAL A 271 6.54 18.42 -1.26
CA VAL A 271 5.84 19.54 -0.59
C VAL A 271 6.32 20.88 -1.12
N LEU A 272 7.63 21.06 -1.29
CA LEU A 272 8.19 22.30 -1.85
C LEU A 272 7.81 22.49 -3.32
N ALA A 273 7.85 21.43 -4.13
CA ALA A 273 7.42 21.44 -5.52
C ALA A 273 5.93 21.80 -5.67
N GLN A 274 5.10 21.27 -4.78
CA GLN A 274 3.68 21.58 -4.73
C GLN A 274 3.42 23.04 -4.36
N ARG A 275 4.15 23.60 -3.38
CA ARG A 275 4.06 25.04 -3.03
C ARG A 275 4.48 25.95 -4.20
N ALA A 276 5.38 25.48 -5.05
CA ALA A 276 5.79 26.15 -6.30
C ALA A 276 4.86 25.84 -7.49
N GLU A 277 3.70 25.24 -7.25
CA GLU A 277 2.69 24.80 -8.26
C GLU A 277 3.21 23.82 -9.32
N ARG A 278 4.34 23.15 -9.06
CA ARG A 278 4.94 22.16 -9.96
C ARG A 278 4.37 20.75 -9.70
N ASN A 279 3.05 20.59 -9.93
CA ASN A 279 2.31 19.38 -9.53
C ASN A 279 2.87 18.08 -10.11
N GLY A 280 3.39 18.07 -11.35
CA GLY A 280 4.04 16.89 -11.94
C GLY A 280 5.29 16.45 -11.18
N ARG A 281 6.13 17.41 -10.76
CA ARG A 281 7.31 17.12 -9.90
C ARG A 281 6.87 16.67 -8.52
N ALA A 282 5.84 17.30 -7.95
CA ALA A 282 5.29 16.87 -6.66
C ALA A 282 4.83 15.42 -6.71
N PHE A 283 4.11 15.01 -7.76
CA PHE A 283 3.68 13.63 -7.94
C PHE A 283 4.86 12.65 -8.10
N LEU A 284 5.87 13.02 -8.89
CA LEU A 284 7.08 12.21 -9.04
C LEU A 284 7.77 11.98 -7.68
N PHE A 285 7.91 13.03 -6.87
CA PHE A 285 8.60 12.92 -5.60
C PHE A 285 7.76 12.25 -4.50
N THR A 286 6.42 12.36 -4.50
CA THR A 286 5.58 11.52 -3.62
C THR A 286 5.68 10.05 -4.02
N GLY A 287 5.75 9.74 -5.31
CA GLY A 287 6.01 8.39 -5.79
C GLY A 287 7.38 7.85 -5.36
N LEU A 288 8.43 8.67 -5.49
CA LEU A 288 9.77 8.31 -5.01
C LEU A 288 9.78 8.08 -3.48
N THR A 289 8.99 8.86 -2.73
CA THR A 289 8.81 8.64 -1.29
C THR A 289 8.30 7.23 -1.00
N ILE A 290 7.24 6.80 -1.69
CA ILE A 290 6.64 5.47 -1.50
C ILE A 290 7.66 4.39 -1.86
N ILE A 291 8.34 4.52 -3.00
CA ILE A 291 9.36 3.57 -3.44
C ILE A 291 10.48 3.45 -2.39
N ALA A 292 11.05 4.58 -1.97
CA ALA A 292 12.14 4.59 -1.01
C ALA A 292 11.71 4.06 0.37
N PHE A 293 10.49 4.39 0.82
CA PHE A 293 9.91 3.85 2.05
C PHE A 293 9.82 2.32 2.00
N PHE A 294 9.31 1.76 0.91
CA PHE A 294 9.20 0.30 0.79
C PHE A 294 10.55 -0.39 0.58
N VAL A 295 11.53 0.25 -0.05
CA VAL A 295 12.91 -0.24 -0.06
C VAL A 295 13.44 -0.36 1.39
N MET A 296 13.21 0.64 2.24
CA MET A 296 13.57 0.58 3.66
C MET A 296 12.85 -0.59 4.35
N VAL A 297 11.52 -0.71 4.18
CA VAL A 297 10.70 -1.76 4.79
C VAL A 297 11.18 -3.14 4.36
N PHE A 298 11.26 -3.41 3.07
CA PHE A 298 11.67 -4.74 2.57
C PHE A 298 13.13 -5.08 2.86
N THR A 299 14.00 -4.08 2.97
CA THR A 299 15.36 -4.30 3.48
C THR A 299 15.30 -4.84 4.91
N LYS A 300 14.46 -4.27 5.78
CA LYS A 300 14.28 -4.77 7.15
C LYS A 300 13.68 -6.19 7.19
N LEU A 301 12.80 -6.53 6.25
CA LEU A 301 12.17 -7.85 6.16
C LEU A 301 13.08 -8.92 5.55
N TYR A 302 14.21 -8.54 4.96
CA TYR A 302 15.13 -9.49 4.30
C TYR A 302 15.58 -10.57 5.29
N GLY A 303 15.46 -11.81 4.88
CA GLY A 303 15.85 -12.99 5.67
C GLY A 303 14.75 -13.44 6.64
N THR A 304 14.21 -12.55 7.47
CA THR A 304 13.22 -12.88 8.52
C THR A 304 11.79 -12.85 8.02
N LEU A 305 11.51 -12.25 6.85
CA LEU A 305 10.17 -12.04 6.31
C LEU A 305 9.23 -11.23 7.25
N GLY A 306 9.79 -10.53 8.22
CA GLY A 306 9.05 -9.76 9.21
C GLY A 306 8.56 -10.57 10.42
N PHE A 307 9.16 -11.73 10.69
CA PHE A 307 8.83 -12.57 11.83
C PHE A 307 9.97 -12.64 12.87
N VAL A 308 9.57 -12.81 14.13
CA VAL A 308 10.45 -13.13 15.24
C VAL A 308 10.01 -14.47 15.78
N SER A 309 10.85 -15.50 15.61
CA SER A 309 10.53 -16.86 16.07
C SER A 309 10.72 -17.00 17.58
N ALA A 310 9.77 -17.63 18.25
CA ALA A 310 9.89 -18.06 19.65
C ALA A 310 10.89 -19.21 19.81
N ASP A 311 11.19 -19.95 18.75
CA ASP A 311 12.24 -20.96 18.70
C ASP A 311 13.43 -20.44 17.85
N PRO A 312 14.48 -19.90 18.50
CA PRO A 312 15.65 -19.39 17.78
C PRO A 312 16.45 -20.46 17.02
N ALA A 313 16.28 -21.75 17.36
CA ALA A 313 16.96 -22.86 16.69
C ALA A 313 16.32 -23.18 15.32
N ASN A 314 15.01 -22.89 15.15
CA ASN A 314 14.27 -23.14 13.94
C ASN A 314 13.47 -21.91 13.49
N PRO A 315 14.12 -20.78 13.15
CA PRO A 315 13.42 -19.57 12.74
C PRO A 315 12.79 -19.77 11.37
N ILE A 316 11.64 -19.13 11.14
CA ILE A 316 11.12 -18.97 9.78
C ILE A 316 11.99 -17.98 9.01
N THR A 317 12.47 -18.38 7.84
CA THR A 317 13.35 -17.59 7.00
C THR A 317 12.88 -17.63 5.56
N MET A 318 13.36 -16.69 4.71
CA MET A 318 13.06 -16.73 3.29
C MET A 318 13.57 -18.01 2.59
N VAL A 319 14.50 -18.75 3.21
CA VAL A 319 15.03 -20.01 2.64
C VAL A 319 14.02 -21.13 2.87
N ASN A 320 13.60 -21.36 4.14
CA ASN A 320 12.71 -22.46 4.47
C ASN A 320 11.22 -22.18 4.18
N ALA A 321 10.84 -20.91 4.02
CA ALA A 321 9.49 -20.50 3.64
C ALA A 321 9.23 -20.56 2.14
N SER A 322 10.26 -20.79 1.30
CA SER A 322 10.16 -20.73 -0.15
C SER A 322 9.69 -22.04 -0.78
N SER A 323 9.13 -21.93 -1.97
CA SER A 323 8.82 -23.05 -2.86
C SER A 323 10.10 -23.71 -3.38
N SER A 324 9.96 -24.90 -3.99
CA SER A 324 11.06 -25.66 -4.57
C SER A 324 11.78 -24.85 -5.67
N PRO A 325 13.08 -25.12 -5.91
CA PRO A 325 13.84 -24.46 -7.00
C PRO A 325 13.20 -24.66 -8.37
N HIS A 326 12.52 -25.80 -8.60
CA HIS A 326 11.82 -26.08 -9.84
C HIS A 326 10.61 -25.14 -10.02
N THR A 327 9.81 -24.98 -8.96
CA THR A 327 8.65 -24.05 -8.96
C THR A 327 9.10 -22.62 -9.22
N LEU A 328 10.12 -22.13 -8.49
CA LEU A 328 10.63 -20.76 -8.67
C LEU A 328 11.15 -20.53 -10.11
N ARG A 329 11.78 -21.52 -10.72
CA ARG A 329 12.26 -21.45 -12.11
C ARG A 329 11.09 -21.33 -13.09
N LEU A 330 10.07 -22.19 -12.98
CA LEU A 330 8.88 -22.12 -13.83
C LEU A 330 8.18 -20.76 -13.69
N MET A 331 7.95 -20.32 -12.47
CA MET A 331 7.37 -19.00 -12.19
C MET A 331 8.18 -17.87 -12.84
N THR A 332 9.52 -17.93 -12.82
CA THR A 332 10.39 -16.92 -13.43
C THR A 332 10.19 -16.86 -14.95
N ILE A 333 10.04 -18.00 -15.61
CA ILE A 333 9.78 -18.06 -17.06
C ILE A 333 8.42 -17.41 -17.37
N PHE A 334 7.36 -17.78 -16.64
CA PHE A 334 6.04 -17.20 -16.83
C PHE A 334 6.02 -15.69 -16.53
N ALA A 335 6.64 -15.26 -15.44
CA ALA A 335 6.73 -13.85 -15.09
C ALA A 335 7.49 -13.05 -16.17
N GLY A 336 8.59 -13.60 -16.69
CA GLY A 336 9.37 -12.98 -17.77
C GLY A 336 8.58 -12.76 -19.04
N CYS A 337 7.59 -13.62 -19.34
CA CYS A 337 6.72 -13.48 -20.51
C CYS A 337 5.53 -12.54 -20.25
N ILE A 338 4.88 -12.65 -19.08
CA ILE A 338 3.60 -11.98 -18.82
C ILE A 338 3.80 -10.55 -18.29
N VAL A 339 4.76 -10.33 -17.38
CA VAL A 339 4.96 -9.04 -16.73
C VAL A 339 5.23 -7.90 -17.71
N PRO A 340 6.07 -8.06 -18.77
CA PRO A 340 6.27 -6.99 -19.75
C PRO A 340 4.98 -6.60 -20.49
N VAL A 341 4.10 -7.57 -20.78
CA VAL A 341 2.81 -7.31 -21.45
C VAL A 341 1.89 -6.52 -20.54
N VAL A 342 1.79 -6.92 -19.27
CA VAL A 342 0.96 -6.24 -18.26
C VAL A 342 1.47 -4.82 -18.03
N LEU A 343 2.77 -4.61 -17.88
CA LEU A 343 3.37 -3.28 -17.74
C LEU A 343 3.12 -2.41 -18.96
N GLY A 344 3.24 -2.97 -20.17
CA GLY A 344 2.91 -2.27 -21.42
C GLY A 344 1.46 -1.80 -21.45
N TYR A 345 0.52 -2.68 -21.08
CA TYR A 345 -0.90 -2.34 -20.96
C TYR A 345 -1.14 -1.24 -19.90
N GLN A 346 -0.54 -1.36 -18.72
CA GLN A 346 -0.67 -0.39 -17.65
C GLN A 346 -0.18 1.00 -18.09
N ILE A 347 1.01 1.07 -18.70
CA ILE A 347 1.57 2.32 -19.22
C ILE A 347 0.64 2.92 -20.29
N TRP A 348 0.13 2.10 -21.19
CA TRP A 348 -0.80 2.53 -22.25
C TRP A 348 -2.11 3.07 -21.68
N SER A 349 -2.69 2.42 -20.66
CA SER A 349 -3.88 2.88 -19.96
C SER A 349 -3.68 4.28 -19.35
N TYR A 350 -2.60 4.46 -18.59
CA TYR A 350 -2.28 5.76 -18.00
C TYR A 350 -2.00 6.84 -19.06
N TRP A 351 -1.42 6.47 -20.20
CA TRP A 351 -1.18 7.41 -21.31
C TRP A 351 -2.47 7.86 -21.99
N ILE A 352 -3.44 6.98 -22.17
CA ILE A 352 -4.75 7.33 -22.72
C ILE A 352 -5.49 8.30 -21.80
N PHE A 353 -5.56 7.98 -20.52
CA PHE A 353 -6.30 8.77 -19.53
C PHE A 353 -5.47 9.91 -18.90
N ARG A 354 -4.39 10.38 -19.54
CA ARG A 354 -3.53 11.42 -18.98
C ARG A 354 -4.12 12.82 -18.94
N ARG A 355 -5.22 13.09 -19.64
CA ARG A 355 -5.84 14.42 -19.72
C ARG A 355 -6.38 14.84 -18.35
N ARG A 356 -6.38 16.17 -18.11
CA ARG A 356 -7.00 16.76 -16.92
C ARG A 356 -8.49 16.86 -17.10
N ILE A 357 -9.22 16.82 -16.01
CA ILE A 357 -10.69 16.85 -15.99
C ILE A 357 -11.15 18.09 -15.21
N SER A 358 -12.27 18.68 -15.65
CA SER A 358 -12.90 19.85 -15.02
C SER A 358 -14.40 19.59 -14.83
N SER A 359 -15.00 20.27 -13.84
CA SER A 359 -16.44 20.24 -13.62
C SER A 359 -17.25 20.86 -14.76
N ARG A 360 -16.62 21.71 -15.59
CA ARG A 360 -17.23 22.35 -16.77
C ARG A 360 -17.38 21.39 -17.95
N GLU A 361 -16.62 20.32 -17.98
CA GLU A 361 -16.66 19.30 -19.04
C GLU A 361 -17.67 18.19 -18.75
N LEU A 362 -18.25 18.18 -17.56
CA LEU A 362 -19.32 17.26 -17.20
C LEU A 362 -20.66 17.79 -17.75
N PRO A 363 -21.54 16.93 -18.29
CA PRO A 363 -22.88 17.30 -18.71
C PRO A 363 -23.63 18.07 -17.61
N GLU A 364 -24.38 19.12 -17.96
CA GLU A 364 -25.12 19.94 -16.97
C GLU A 364 -26.24 19.16 -16.29
N HIS A 365 -26.81 18.21 -17.01
CA HIS A 365 -27.74 17.23 -16.47
C HIS A 365 -27.06 15.86 -16.46
N GLU A 366 -27.09 15.17 -15.32
CA GLU A 366 -27.09 13.71 -15.38
C GLU A 366 -28.36 13.40 -16.17
N GLU A 367 -28.24 12.86 -17.39
CA GLU A 367 -29.40 12.32 -18.09
C GLU A 367 -30.14 11.47 -17.08
N GLU A 368 -31.41 11.86 -16.79
CA GLU A 368 -32.31 11.00 -16.04
C GLU A 368 -32.18 9.63 -16.70
N PRO A 369 -31.94 8.55 -15.94
CA PRO A 369 -31.87 7.21 -16.53
C PRO A 369 -33.13 7.12 -17.38
N ASN A 370 -32.97 6.93 -18.71
CA ASN A 370 -34.10 6.77 -19.62
C ASN A 370 -35.14 5.99 -18.85
N GLU A 371 -36.33 6.59 -18.63
CA GLU A 371 -37.43 5.91 -17.97
C GLU A 371 -37.57 4.57 -18.68
N VAL A 372 -37.10 3.52 -18.04
CA VAL A 372 -37.43 2.17 -18.51
C VAL A 372 -38.94 2.15 -18.44
N PRO A 373 -39.64 2.08 -19.58
CA PRO A 373 -41.10 2.09 -19.55
C PRO A 373 -41.48 1.02 -18.54
N ALA A 374 -42.32 1.38 -17.58
CA ALA A 374 -42.84 0.42 -16.62
C ALA A 374 -43.54 -0.69 -17.42
N THR A 375 -42.80 -1.72 -17.78
CA THR A 375 -43.37 -2.94 -18.32
C THR A 375 -44.17 -3.51 -17.16
N THR A 376 -45.44 -3.20 -17.19
CA THR A 376 -46.48 -3.84 -16.41
C THR A 376 -46.31 -5.36 -16.51
N TRP A 377 -45.73 -5.93 -15.45
CA TRP A 377 -45.77 -7.35 -15.22
C TRP A 377 -47.17 -7.67 -14.78
N THR A 378 -48.06 -8.03 -15.73
CA THR A 378 -49.33 -8.74 -15.51
C THR A 378 -49.06 -10.23 -15.50
#